data_14c866a1c9f9ede799b1b8a98448f62e
#
_entry.id   14c866a1c9f9ede799b1b8a98448f62e
#
_cell.length_a   1.000
_cell.length_b   1.000
_cell.length_c   1.000
_cell.angle_alpha   90.00
_cell.angle_beta   90.00
_cell.angle_gamma   90.00
#
_symmetry.space_group_name_H-M   'P 1'
#
loop_
_entity.id
_entity.type
_entity.pdbx_description
1 polymer ?
#
loop_
_entity_poly.entity_id
_entity_poly.type
_entity_poly.pdbx_seq_one_letter_code
_entity_poly.pdbx_strand_id
1 'polypeptide(L)'
;APGLTVDTSTVDAAEIDASGALTVDTGADLTLDATGDVNVPANIGMTFGDDGEKIEGDGTDLTIASSAKLNLTATSDVHIPQNVGLVFDANASEKIESDDTDLTINSGAKINLTATSDVHIPNNVGIVFGGASEKIEGDGTDLVISANNLTVDAAADIILDAGGNDTVIKSGGTTIASFKNASSDFVIVTDVDDKDILLKGQDGTSEITALQLDMSAAGLANFNNDVVAFFSSDERLKDNIIKIGDPLMKLSELRGVEFDWNDNKEAYAGEHSYGVIAQEVEKVLPEIVTERSDGYKAVKYELIVPLLIESIKELHKKVEHIEKNCECLKK
;
A
#
# COMPACT_ATOMS: atom_id res chain seq x y z
N ALA A 1 -17.03 88.60 -2.25
CA ALA A 1 -17.08 88.61 -0.81
C ALA A 1 -15.65 88.61 -0.29
N PRO A 2 -15.29 89.43 0.69
CA PRO A 2 -13.93 89.39 1.24
C PRO A 2 -13.77 88.06 2.00
N GLY A 3 -12.76 87.31 1.62
CA GLY A 3 -12.36 86.08 2.31
C GLY A 3 -11.85 86.40 3.73
N LEU A 4 -12.16 85.56 4.71
CA LEU A 4 -11.57 85.66 6.00
C LEU A 4 -10.06 85.30 5.86
N THR A 5 -9.21 86.30 6.02
CA THR A 5 -7.76 86.11 6.06
C THR A 5 -7.38 85.99 7.53
N VAL A 6 -6.96 84.79 7.95
CA VAL A 6 -6.42 84.53 9.29
C VAL A 6 -4.93 84.48 9.15
N ASP A 7 -4.23 85.51 9.53
CA ASP A 7 -2.75 85.59 9.58
C ASP A 7 -2.32 85.27 11.04
N THR A 8 -1.72 84.15 11.27
CA THR A 8 -1.09 83.69 12.53
C THR A 8 -1.89 83.84 13.85
N SER A 9 -3.18 84.20 13.76
CA SER A 9 -4.02 84.32 14.95
C SER A 9 -4.89 83.07 15.16
N THR A 10 -5.04 82.67 16.36
CA THR A 10 -6.02 81.67 16.76
C THR A 10 -7.45 82.21 16.49
N VAL A 11 -8.18 81.46 15.69
CA VAL A 11 -9.66 81.70 15.60
C VAL A 11 -10.20 81.01 16.88
N ASP A 12 -10.46 81.81 17.88
CA ASP A 12 -11.09 81.37 19.14
C ASP A 12 -12.62 81.29 18.96
N ALA A 13 -13.07 80.70 17.86
CA ALA A 13 -14.48 80.51 17.52
C ALA A 13 -14.79 78.98 17.74
N ALA A 14 -15.84 78.73 18.48
CA ALA A 14 -16.33 77.40 18.75
C ALA A 14 -16.82 76.65 17.51
N GLU A 15 -17.09 77.36 16.41
CA GLU A 15 -17.67 76.81 15.21
C GLU A 15 -17.33 77.59 13.96
N ILE A 16 -16.99 76.92 12.87
CA ILE A 16 -17.03 77.51 11.48
C ILE A 16 -18.17 76.86 10.77
N ASP A 17 -19.29 77.58 10.73
CA ASP A 17 -20.52 77.20 10.02
C ASP A 17 -20.46 77.67 8.57
N ALA A 18 -20.51 76.71 7.61
CA ALA A 18 -20.59 77.01 6.19
C ALA A 18 -21.88 76.44 5.62
N SER A 19 -22.76 77.31 5.08
CA SER A 19 -24.00 76.92 4.38
C SER A 19 -23.80 76.23 3.03
N GLY A 20 -22.53 76.01 2.63
CA GLY A 20 -22.12 75.36 1.42
C GLY A 20 -20.79 74.63 1.67
N ALA A 21 -20.11 74.25 0.60
CA ALA A 21 -18.81 73.61 0.72
C ALA A 21 -17.76 74.51 1.39
N LEU A 22 -17.12 74.07 2.42
CA LEU A 22 -15.89 74.66 2.98
C LEU A 22 -14.70 74.12 2.22
N THR A 23 -14.00 74.93 1.47
CA THR A 23 -12.73 74.56 0.81
C THR A 23 -11.58 75.09 1.65
N VAL A 24 -10.74 74.23 2.05
CA VAL A 24 -9.44 74.53 2.70
C VAL A 24 -8.32 74.23 1.68
N ASP A 25 -7.79 75.27 1.09
CA ASP A 25 -6.68 75.14 0.12
C ASP A 25 -5.37 75.43 0.85
N THR A 26 -4.55 74.41 0.99
CA THR A 26 -3.23 74.53 1.64
C THR A 26 -2.14 74.24 0.61
N GLY A 27 -1.10 75.05 0.57
CA GLY A 27 0.06 74.80 -0.29
C GLY A 27 0.97 73.66 0.24
N ALA A 28 0.60 73.07 1.37
CA ALA A 28 1.31 71.98 2.03
C ALA A 28 0.28 71.05 2.72
N ASP A 29 0.67 70.33 3.74
CA ASP A 29 -0.22 69.41 4.47
C ASP A 29 -1.33 70.14 5.26
N LEU A 30 -2.53 69.59 5.34
CA LEU A 30 -3.54 69.98 6.29
C LEU A 30 -3.38 69.13 7.56
N THR A 31 -2.99 69.75 8.66
CA THR A 31 -2.94 69.12 9.99
C THR A 31 -4.19 69.46 10.78
N LEU A 32 -4.91 68.43 11.22
CA LEU A 32 -6.03 68.54 12.15
C LEU A 32 -5.50 68.06 13.52
N ASP A 33 -5.17 69.03 14.41
CA ASP A 33 -4.67 68.77 15.75
C ASP A 33 -5.82 68.86 16.73
N ALA A 34 -6.53 67.76 16.95
CA ALA A 34 -7.66 67.67 17.84
C ALA A 34 -7.30 66.91 19.13
N THR A 35 -7.68 67.45 20.30
CA THR A 35 -7.49 66.75 21.60
C THR A 35 -8.57 65.66 21.82
N GLY A 36 -9.57 65.59 20.99
CA GLY A 36 -10.59 64.52 20.90
C GLY A 36 -10.64 63.92 19.50
N ASP A 37 -11.76 63.35 19.10
CA ASP A 37 -11.95 62.74 17.81
C ASP A 37 -12.24 63.78 16.70
N VAL A 38 -11.83 63.47 15.48
CA VAL A 38 -12.38 64.09 14.27
C VAL A 38 -13.64 63.32 13.89
N ASN A 39 -14.80 63.86 14.22
CA ASN A 39 -16.07 63.15 14.00
C ASN A 39 -16.56 63.35 12.57
N VAL A 40 -16.68 62.27 11.83
CA VAL A 40 -17.32 62.19 10.50
C VAL A 40 -18.69 61.53 10.72
N PRO A 41 -19.81 62.23 10.46
CA PRO A 41 -21.15 61.66 10.65
C PRO A 41 -21.40 60.40 9.82
N ALA A 42 -22.37 59.57 10.24
CA ALA A 42 -22.82 58.41 9.47
C ALA A 42 -23.21 58.78 8.04
N ASN A 43 -22.88 57.93 7.09
CA ASN A 43 -23.09 58.10 5.65
C ASN A 43 -22.34 59.32 5.03
N ILE A 44 -21.36 59.87 5.77
CA ILE A 44 -20.40 60.83 5.27
C ILE A 44 -19.04 60.19 5.27
N GLY A 45 -18.36 60.19 4.14
CA GLY A 45 -17.05 59.55 3.98
C GLY A 45 -15.91 60.50 3.73
N MET A 46 -14.69 60.02 3.86
CA MET A 46 -13.50 60.67 3.32
C MET A 46 -13.20 60.00 1.97
N THR A 47 -13.28 60.81 0.88
CA THR A 47 -12.98 60.33 -0.48
C THR A 47 -11.55 60.65 -0.90
N PHE A 48 -10.95 59.78 -1.70
CA PHE A 48 -9.59 59.90 -2.20
C PHE A 48 -9.61 59.89 -3.74
N GLY A 49 -9.93 61.04 -4.32
CA GLY A 49 -10.09 61.22 -5.77
C GLY A 49 -11.53 61.27 -6.18
N ASP A 50 -12.26 60.18 -6.19
CA ASP A 50 -13.68 60.12 -6.48
C ASP A 50 -14.42 59.18 -5.50
N ASP A 51 -15.75 58.99 -5.67
CA ASP A 51 -16.57 58.17 -4.77
C ASP A 51 -16.23 56.65 -4.79
N GLY A 52 -15.34 56.22 -5.72
CA GLY A 52 -14.88 54.85 -5.80
C GLY A 52 -13.82 54.48 -4.76
N GLU A 53 -13.07 55.49 -4.23
CA GLU A 53 -12.08 55.32 -3.17
C GLU A 53 -12.49 56.14 -1.94
N LYS A 54 -12.98 55.45 -0.92
CA LYS A 54 -13.46 56.15 0.30
C LYS A 54 -13.35 55.29 1.57
N ILE A 55 -13.34 55.98 2.69
CA ILE A 55 -13.57 55.45 4.04
C ILE A 55 -14.87 56.06 4.55
N GLU A 56 -15.88 55.22 4.83
CA GLU A 56 -17.22 55.70 5.23
C GLU A 56 -17.84 54.76 6.26
N GLY A 57 -18.47 55.35 7.31
CA GLY A 57 -19.25 54.62 8.30
C GLY A 57 -20.73 54.90 8.14
N ASP A 58 -21.59 53.87 8.25
CA ASP A 58 -23.05 54.02 8.22
C ASP A 58 -23.71 54.04 9.61
N GLY A 59 -22.92 54.00 10.67
CA GLY A 59 -23.34 53.89 12.06
C GLY A 59 -23.34 52.45 12.59
N THR A 60 -23.11 51.47 11.74
CA THR A 60 -22.97 50.05 12.06
C THR A 60 -21.61 49.51 11.56
N ASP A 61 -21.36 49.70 10.27
CA ASP A 61 -20.16 49.19 9.60
C ASP A 61 -19.25 50.32 9.15
N LEU A 62 -17.93 50.05 9.14
CA LEU A 62 -16.91 50.87 8.52
C LEU A 62 -16.49 50.23 7.20
N THR A 63 -16.76 50.91 6.11
CA THR A 63 -16.39 50.49 4.77
C THR A 63 -15.14 51.24 4.28
N ILE A 64 -14.14 50.49 3.83
CA ILE A 64 -13.00 50.99 3.06
C ILE A 64 -13.18 50.50 1.63
N ALA A 65 -13.55 51.39 0.72
CA ALA A 65 -13.80 51.07 -0.67
C ALA A 65 -12.62 51.49 -1.53
N SER A 66 -12.31 50.65 -2.53
CA SER A 66 -11.30 50.92 -3.56
C SER A 66 -11.80 50.39 -4.89
N SER A 67 -11.72 51.21 -5.96
CA SER A 67 -12.10 50.81 -7.31
C SER A 67 -11.19 49.77 -7.96
N ALA A 68 -9.99 49.55 -7.41
CA ALA A 68 -9.01 48.56 -7.93
C ALA A 68 -8.50 47.63 -6.82
N LYS A 69 -7.49 48.05 -6.05
CA LYS A 69 -6.87 47.28 -5.00
C LYS A 69 -6.79 48.04 -3.70
N LEU A 70 -7.06 47.35 -2.60
CA LEU A 70 -6.72 47.83 -1.26
C LEU A 70 -5.37 47.24 -0.85
N ASN A 71 -4.34 48.08 -0.75
CA ASN A 71 -3.01 47.65 -0.29
C ASN A 71 -2.86 48.02 1.19
N LEU A 72 -2.75 47.01 2.04
CA LEU A 72 -2.42 47.16 3.46
C LEU A 72 -0.96 46.87 3.65
N THR A 73 -0.14 47.87 3.94
CA THR A 73 1.32 47.73 4.14
C THR A 73 1.64 48.06 5.58
N ALA A 74 2.12 47.07 6.32
CA ALA A 74 2.58 47.21 7.69
C ALA A 74 4.06 46.85 7.79
N THR A 75 4.80 47.47 8.70
CA THR A 75 6.19 47.11 8.99
C THR A 75 6.32 45.86 9.87
N SER A 76 5.24 45.44 10.53
CA SER A 76 5.13 44.20 11.28
C SER A 76 3.94 43.42 10.77
N ASP A 77 2.79 43.52 11.37
CA ASP A 77 1.63 42.68 11.08
C ASP A 77 0.36 43.49 10.80
N VAL A 78 -0.56 42.93 10.00
CA VAL A 78 -1.96 43.32 9.98
C VAL A 78 -2.68 42.38 10.97
N HIS A 79 -3.01 42.91 12.15
CA HIS A 79 -3.60 42.13 13.24
C HIS A 79 -5.12 41.97 13.04
N ILE A 80 -5.55 40.71 12.95
CA ILE A 80 -6.97 40.32 13.00
C ILE A 80 -7.21 39.72 14.39
N PRO A 81 -8.08 40.30 15.25
CA PRO A 81 -8.34 39.78 16.58
C PRO A 81 -8.94 38.37 16.58
N GLN A 82 -8.82 37.68 17.71
CA GLN A 82 -9.50 36.41 17.98
C GLN A 82 -11.02 36.51 17.69
N ASN A 83 -11.59 35.47 17.13
CA ASN A 83 -13.00 35.36 16.73
C ASN A 83 -13.45 36.43 15.66
N VAL A 84 -12.46 37.04 15.00
CA VAL A 84 -12.68 37.91 13.84
C VAL A 84 -11.95 37.28 12.65
N GLY A 85 -12.65 37.11 11.56
CA GLY A 85 -12.12 36.45 10.35
C GLY A 85 -12.05 37.39 9.15
N LEU A 86 -11.29 36.96 8.14
CA LEU A 86 -11.40 37.49 6.78
C LEU A 86 -12.47 36.69 6.05
N VAL A 87 -13.53 37.36 5.66
CA VAL A 87 -14.69 36.79 4.95
C VAL A 87 -14.57 37.07 3.47
N PHE A 88 -14.82 36.09 2.60
CA PHE A 88 -14.67 36.20 1.15
C PHE A 88 -15.99 36.14 0.41
N ASP A 89 -17.10 35.98 1.12
CA ASP A 89 -18.46 35.94 0.55
C ASP A 89 -19.49 36.68 1.42
N ALA A 90 -20.69 36.96 0.86
CA ALA A 90 -21.73 37.73 1.55
C ALA A 90 -22.40 36.99 2.72
N ASN A 91 -22.28 35.65 2.80
CA ASN A 91 -22.93 34.79 3.80
C ASN A 91 -21.96 34.17 4.81
N ALA A 92 -20.69 34.60 4.80
CA ALA A 92 -19.64 34.15 5.69
C ALA A 92 -19.37 32.61 5.68
N SER A 93 -19.71 31.92 4.58
CA SER A 93 -19.40 30.50 4.40
C SER A 93 -17.95 30.27 3.99
N GLU A 94 -17.28 31.27 3.44
CA GLU A 94 -15.90 31.26 3.00
C GLU A 94 -15.08 32.25 3.81
N LYS A 95 -14.29 31.75 4.77
CA LYS A 95 -13.51 32.61 5.67
C LYS A 95 -12.23 31.94 6.18
N ILE A 96 -11.31 32.79 6.64
CA ILE A 96 -10.16 32.42 7.46
C ILE A 96 -10.33 33.05 8.82
N GLU A 97 -10.39 32.27 9.88
CA GLU A 97 -10.68 32.72 11.24
C GLU A 97 -9.85 31.95 12.28
N SER A 98 -9.46 32.60 13.36
CA SER A 98 -8.79 31.97 14.52
C SER A 98 -9.64 32.14 15.77
N ASP A 99 -9.71 31.08 16.61
CA ASP A 99 -10.39 31.07 17.91
C ASP A 99 -9.42 31.05 19.11
N ASP A 100 -8.15 31.39 18.90
CA ASP A 100 -7.05 31.35 19.88
C ASP A 100 -6.40 29.97 20.05
N THR A 101 -7.00 28.94 19.47
CA THR A 101 -6.50 27.56 19.49
C THR A 101 -6.17 27.09 18.08
N ASP A 102 -7.14 27.22 17.18
CA ASP A 102 -7.08 26.74 15.81
C ASP A 102 -7.19 27.87 14.79
N LEU A 103 -6.49 27.73 13.67
CA LEU A 103 -6.72 28.48 12.45
C LEU A 103 -7.62 27.70 11.53
N THR A 104 -8.82 28.16 11.32
CA THR A 104 -9.82 27.50 10.47
C THR A 104 -9.93 28.19 9.12
N ILE A 105 -9.86 27.40 8.04
CA ILE A 105 -10.15 27.85 6.68
C ILE A 105 -11.44 27.17 6.23
N ASN A 106 -12.52 27.93 6.16
CA ASN A 106 -13.81 27.43 5.71
C ASN A 106 -14.02 27.71 4.22
N SER A 107 -14.54 26.74 3.51
CA SER A 107 -14.93 26.86 2.10
C SER A 107 -16.27 26.18 1.88
N GLY A 108 -17.19 26.85 1.16
CA GLY A 108 -18.50 26.29 0.79
C GLY A 108 -18.42 25.09 -0.17
N ALA A 109 -17.27 24.84 -0.82
CA ALA A 109 -17.08 23.75 -1.76
C ALA A 109 -15.72 23.06 -1.58
N LYS A 110 -14.64 23.63 -2.11
CA LYS A 110 -13.29 23.03 -2.13
C LYS A 110 -12.24 24.04 -1.67
N ILE A 111 -11.22 23.53 -0.97
CA ILE A 111 -9.98 24.26 -0.74
C ILE A 111 -8.96 23.73 -1.76
N ASN A 112 -8.56 24.58 -2.71
CA ASN A 112 -7.54 24.25 -3.70
C ASN A 112 -6.20 24.82 -3.23
N LEU A 113 -5.26 23.92 -2.89
CA LEU A 113 -3.89 24.28 -2.55
C LEU A 113 -3.01 24.09 -3.81
N THR A 114 -2.64 25.18 -4.46
CA THR A 114 -1.79 25.16 -5.65
C THR A 114 -0.40 25.67 -5.29
N ALA A 115 0.55 24.76 -5.20
CA ALA A 115 1.94 25.06 -4.92
C ALA A 115 2.79 24.77 -6.16
N THR A 116 3.87 25.54 -6.39
CA THR A 116 4.83 25.28 -7.47
C THR A 116 5.87 24.22 -7.08
N SER A 117 5.95 23.84 -5.81
CA SER A 117 6.75 22.77 -5.29
C SER A 117 5.86 21.87 -4.43
N ASP A 118 5.91 21.99 -3.11
CA ASP A 118 5.26 21.07 -2.19
C ASP A 118 4.32 21.78 -1.21
N VAL A 119 3.32 21.05 -0.72
CA VAL A 119 2.61 21.39 0.51
C VAL A 119 3.31 20.65 1.65
N HIS A 120 4.12 21.36 2.42
CA HIS A 120 4.95 20.78 3.47
C HIS A 120 4.13 20.54 4.75
N ILE A 121 4.08 19.28 5.17
CA ILE A 121 3.53 18.86 6.47
C ILE A 121 4.73 18.48 7.36
N PRO A 122 4.94 19.16 8.49
CA PRO A 122 6.06 18.85 9.40
C PRO A 122 6.00 17.44 9.98
N ASN A 123 7.14 16.94 10.48
CA ASN A 123 7.19 15.67 11.21
C ASN A 123 6.22 15.66 12.40
N ASN A 124 5.56 14.53 12.62
CA ASN A 124 4.56 14.32 13.68
C ASN A 124 3.31 15.23 13.56
N VAL A 125 3.10 15.78 12.37
CA VAL A 125 1.88 16.49 12.00
C VAL A 125 1.24 15.72 10.84
N GLY A 126 -0.02 15.35 10.96
CA GLY A 126 -0.72 14.53 9.99
C GLY A 126 -1.90 15.24 9.33
N ILE A 127 -2.37 14.67 8.22
CA ILE A 127 -3.66 14.99 7.63
C ILE A 127 -4.68 14.02 8.23
N VAL A 128 -5.67 14.53 8.94
CA VAL A 128 -6.70 13.76 9.64
C VAL A 128 -7.99 13.74 8.83
N PHE A 129 -8.64 12.57 8.75
CA PHE A 129 -9.91 12.36 8.04
C PHE A 129 -11.01 11.99 9.04
N GLY A 130 -11.68 12.99 9.60
CA GLY A 130 -12.77 12.80 10.58
C GLY A 130 -12.29 12.69 12.02
N GLY A 131 -11.43 11.75 12.37
CA GLY A 131 -10.92 11.56 13.73
C GLY A 131 -9.45 11.15 13.75
N ALA A 132 -8.79 11.26 14.90
CA ALA A 132 -7.36 11.00 15.07
C ALA A 132 -6.94 9.55 14.74
N SER A 133 -7.88 8.61 14.65
CA SER A 133 -7.65 7.22 14.24
C SER A 133 -7.48 7.05 12.73
N GLU A 134 -7.83 8.05 11.93
CA GLU A 134 -7.80 8.00 10.46
C GLU A 134 -6.93 9.15 9.95
N LYS A 135 -5.66 8.85 9.67
CA LYS A 135 -4.68 9.88 9.30
C LYS A 135 -3.57 9.37 8.39
N ILE A 136 -2.93 10.30 7.71
CA ILE A 136 -1.64 10.11 7.05
C ILE A 136 -0.63 10.99 7.77
N GLU A 137 0.42 10.39 8.34
CA GLU A 137 1.41 11.10 9.17
C GLU A 137 2.81 10.55 8.93
N GLY A 138 3.79 11.46 8.84
CA GLY A 138 5.20 11.11 8.76
C GLY A 138 5.96 11.56 10.01
N ASP A 139 6.90 10.76 10.51
CA ASP A 139 7.75 11.09 11.66
C ASP A 139 9.18 11.52 11.28
N GLY A 140 9.46 11.59 9.98
CA GLY A 140 10.78 11.89 9.41
C GLY A 140 11.57 10.64 9.01
N THR A 141 11.06 9.44 9.35
CA THR A 141 11.60 8.13 8.97
C THR A 141 10.54 7.34 8.21
N ASP A 142 9.35 7.21 8.79
CA ASP A 142 8.26 6.42 8.26
C ASP A 142 7.05 7.30 7.90
N LEU A 143 6.34 6.92 6.84
CA LEU A 143 5.01 7.42 6.51
C LEU A 143 3.98 6.36 6.89
N VAL A 144 3.07 6.70 7.79
CA VAL A 144 2.03 5.79 8.29
C VAL A 144 0.65 6.25 7.82
N ILE A 145 -0.11 5.31 7.27
CA ILE A 145 -1.54 5.48 6.99
C ILE A 145 -2.30 4.69 8.05
N SER A 146 -3.00 5.40 8.93
CA SER A 146 -3.82 4.81 9.98
C SER A 146 -5.29 4.87 9.58
N ALA A 147 -5.99 3.76 9.65
CA ALA A 147 -7.42 3.66 9.36
C ALA A 147 -8.01 2.42 10.03
N ASN A 148 -9.33 2.41 10.29
CA ASN A 148 -10.03 1.19 10.69
C ASN A 148 -10.00 0.13 9.58
N ASN A 149 -10.24 0.56 8.33
CA ASN A 149 -10.07 -0.24 7.12
C ASN A 149 -9.42 0.63 6.05
N LEU A 150 -8.40 0.12 5.40
CA LEU A 150 -7.78 0.75 4.23
C LEU A 150 -8.21 -0.01 2.98
N THR A 151 -8.94 0.65 2.08
CA THR A 151 -9.26 0.13 0.74
C THR A 151 -8.40 0.88 -0.28
N VAL A 152 -7.66 0.15 -1.10
CA VAL A 152 -6.92 0.69 -2.24
C VAL A 152 -7.65 0.22 -3.50
N ASP A 153 -8.36 1.14 -4.16
CA ASP A 153 -9.10 0.90 -5.40
C ASP A 153 -8.42 1.65 -6.55
N ALA A 154 -7.69 0.93 -7.37
CA ALA A 154 -6.93 1.48 -8.48
C ALA A 154 -7.55 1.06 -9.81
N ALA A 155 -7.77 2.03 -10.72
CA ALA A 155 -8.29 1.76 -12.08
C ALA A 155 -7.28 1.05 -12.99
N ALA A 156 -6.01 0.99 -12.60
CA ALA A 156 -4.93 0.26 -13.26
C ALA A 156 -4.22 -0.64 -12.24
N ASP A 157 -2.92 -0.60 -12.17
CA ASP A 157 -2.12 -1.47 -11.31
C ASP A 157 -1.90 -0.89 -9.91
N ILE A 158 -1.73 -1.75 -8.91
CA ILE A 158 -1.14 -1.41 -7.61
C ILE A 158 0.29 -1.92 -7.62
N ILE A 159 1.25 -1.01 -7.56
CA ILE A 159 2.68 -1.32 -7.55
C ILE A 159 3.19 -1.16 -6.13
N LEU A 160 3.72 -2.24 -5.56
CA LEU A 160 4.41 -2.24 -4.28
C LEU A 160 5.90 -2.42 -4.56
N ASP A 161 6.66 -1.33 -4.55
CA ASP A 161 8.09 -1.32 -4.81
C ASP A 161 8.85 -1.02 -3.51
N ALA A 162 9.37 -2.07 -2.90
CA ALA A 162 10.13 -2.00 -1.65
C ALA A 162 11.64 -2.04 -1.96
N GLY A 163 12.34 -0.91 -1.82
CA GLY A 163 13.78 -0.84 -2.03
C GLY A 163 14.62 -1.76 -1.12
N GLY A 164 14.04 -2.27 -0.01
CA GLY A 164 14.62 -3.27 0.88
C GLY A 164 14.39 -4.74 0.45
N ASN A 165 13.83 -4.97 -0.74
CA ASN A 165 13.49 -6.26 -1.33
C ASN A 165 12.28 -6.99 -0.74
N ASP A 166 11.75 -6.59 0.41
CA ASP A 166 10.69 -7.32 1.11
C ASP A 166 9.41 -6.50 1.22
N THR A 167 8.27 -7.13 0.90
CA THR A 167 6.94 -6.65 1.30
C THR A 167 6.47 -7.53 2.45
N VAL A 168 6.33 -6.93 3.63
CA VAL A 168 6.09 -7.64 4.90
C VAL A 168 4.64 -7.57 5.31
N ILE A 169 4.07 -8.72 5.71
CA ILE A 169 2.70 -8.82 6.24
C ILE A 169 2.77 -9.04 7.75
N LYS A 170 2.07 -8.17 8.50
CA LYS A 170 2.01 -8.22 9.97
C LYS A 170 0.58 -8.40 10.48
N SER A 171 0.45 -9.03 11.63
CA SER A 171 -0.78 -9.11 12.40
C SER A 171 -0.48 -8.78 13.86
N GLY A 172 -1.12 -7.75 14.42
CA GLY A 172 -0.88 -7.29 15.79
C GLY A 172 0.59 -6.91 16.06
N GLY A 173 1.30 -6.36 15.05
CA GLY A 173 2.72 -5.99 15.14
C GLY A 173 3.71 -7.13 14.86
N THR A 174 3.26 -8.40 14.86
CA THR A 174 4.10 -9.57 14.56
C THR A 174 4.16 -9.82 13.07
N THR A 175 5.35 -9.97 12.50
CA THR A 175 5.53 -10.41 11.11
C THR A 175 5.10 -11.85 10.97
N ILE A 176 4.16 -12.12 10.04
CA ILE A 176 3.62 -13.46 9.79
C ILE A 176 4.05 -14.03 8.44
N ALA A 177 4.27 -13.19 7.44
CA ALA A 177 4.69 -13.59 6.11
C ALA A 177 5.40 -12.45 5.38
N SER A 178 6.17 -12.80 4.35
CA SER A 178 6.84 -11.84 3.48
C SER A 178 6.83 -12.31 2.02
N PHE A 179 6.73 -11.35 1.11
CA PHE A 179 7.10 -11.51 -0.29
C PHE A 179 8.50 -10.93 -0.47
N LYS A 180 9.45 -11.72 -0.95
CA LYS A 180 10.86 -11.33 -1.01
C LYS A 180 11.42 -11.48 -2.42
N ASN A 181 12.41 -10.65 -2.74
CA ASN A 181 13.30 -10.87 -3.87
C ASN A 181 14.58 -11.51 -3.38
N ALA A 182 14.86 -12.74 -3.81
CA ALA A 182 16.12 -13.45 -3.52
C ALA A 182 16.84 -13.74 -4.84
N SER A 183 17.82 -12.92 -5.21
CA SER A 183 18.58 -13.08 -6.47
C SER A 183 17.70 -13.13 -7.73
N SER A 184 16.66 -12.31 -7.78
CA SER A 184 15.61 -12.27 -8.81
C SER A 184 14.54 -13.37 -8.75
N ASP A 185 14.60 -14.25 -7.77
CA ASP A 185 13.51 -15.16 -7.49
C ASP A 185 12.43 -14.46 -6.64
N PHE A 186 11.16 -14.71 -6.99
CA PHE A 186 10.03 -14.31 -6.18
C PHE A 186 9.77 -15.36 -5.11
N VAL A 187 9.96 -14.98 -3.85
CA VAL A 187 9.88 -15.89 -2.70
C VAL A 187 8.70 -15.52 -1.81
N ILE A 188 7.91 -16.52 -1.43
CA ILE A 188 6.84 -16.42 -0.43
C ILE A 188 7.34 -17.13 0.83
N VAL A 189 7.38 -16.42 1.96
CA VAL A 189 7.91 -16.94 3.23
C VAL A 189 6.90 -16.78 4.34
N THR A 190 6.76 -17.81 5.18
CA THR A 190 6.20 -17.69 6.52
C THR A 190 7.33 -17.24 7.45
N ASP A 191 7.12 -16.15 8.19
CA ASP A 191 8.16 -15.60 9.09
C ASP A 191 7.98 -16.04 10.56
N VAL A 192 7.05 -16.97 10.81
CA VAL A 192 6.81 -17.56 12.12
C VAL A 192 7.21 -19.02 12.07
N ASP A 193 8.03 -19.43 13.05
CA ASP A 193 8.54 -20.79 13.18
C ASP A 193 7.41 -21.83 13.21
N ASP A 194 7.59 -22.95 12.50
CA ASP A 194 6.64 -24.06 12.37
C ASP A 194 5.25 -23.66 11.86
N LYS A 195 5.12 -22.54 11.12
CA LYS A 195 3.86 -22.14 10.48
C LYS A 195 3.89 -22.36 8.97
N ASP A 196 2.77 -22.85 8.47
CA ASP A 196 2.62 -23.38 7.13
C ASP A 196 2.14 -22.35 6.13
N ILE A 197 2.37 -22.65 4.84
CA ILE A 197 1.66 -21.97 3.75
C ILE A 197 0.44 -22.82 3.39
N LEU A 198 -0.75 -22.25 3.54
CA LEU A 198 -2.02 -22.89 3.27
C LEU A 198 -2.72 -22.24 2.09
N LEU A 199 -3.02 -23.01 1.05
CA LEU A 199 -3.91 -22.59 -0.03
C LEU A 199 -5.31 -23.15 0.25
N LYS A 200 -6.25 -22.25 0.54
CA LYS A 200 -7.60 -22.60 0.93
C LYS A 200 -8.63 -22.04 -0.04
N GLY A 201 -9.79 -22.67 -0.08
CA GLY A 201 -10.94 -22.23 -0.86
C GLY A 201 -12.25 -22.67 -0.22
N GLN A 202 -13.37 -22.20 -0.81
CA GLN A 202 -14.72 -22.62 -0.41
C GLN A 202 -15.20 -23.77 -1.30
N ASP A 203 -15.74 -24.82 -0.67
CA ASP A 203 -16.49 -25.89 -1.31
C ASP A 203 -17.91 -25.88 -0.73
N GLY A 204 -18.84 -25.29 -1.47
CA GLY A 204 -20.17 -24.99 -0.97
C GLY A 204 -20.13 -23.98 0.19
N THR A 205 -20.43 -24.45 1.41
CA THR A 205 -20.41 -23.62 2.64
C THR A 205 -19.22 -23.90 3.54
N SER A 206 -18.31 -24.80 3.13
CA SER A 206 -17.18 -25.24 3.95
C SER A 206 -15.86 -24.72 3.37
N GLU A 207 -15.02 -24.18 4.25
CA GLU A 207 -13.63 -23.86 3.88
C GLU A 207 -12.82 -25.15 3.86
N ILE A 208 -12.09 -25.38 2.76
CA ILE A 208 -11.15 -26.50 2.62
C ILE A 208 -9.72 -26.00 2.39
N THR A 209 -8.75 -26.74 2.88
CA THR A 209 -7.33 -26.55 2.53
C THR A 209 -7.02 -27.44 1.33
N ALA A 210 -6.74 -26.86 0.18
CA ALA A 210 -6.41 -27.61 -1.04
C ALA A 210 -4.95 -28.08 -1.06
N LEU A 211 -4.03 -27.24 -0.57
CA LEU A 211 -2.59 -27.54 -0.44
C LEU A 211 -2.07 -26.93 0.86
N GLN A 212 -1.31 -27.70 1.59
CA GLN A 212 -0.49 -27.29 2.72
C GLN A 212 0.98 -27.54 2.40
N LEU A 213 1.82 -26.53 2.63
CA LEU A 213 3.26 -26.69 2.72
C LEU A 213 3.62 -26.66 4.20
N ASP A 214 3.88 -27.83 4.76
CA ASP A 214 4.11 -28.04 6.18
C ASP A 214 5.58 -27.79 6.52
N MET A 215 5.87 -26.67 7.16
CA MET A 215 7.24 -26.26 7.48
C MET A 215 7.79 -27.05 8.68
N SER A 216 6.95 -27.47 9.61
CA SER A 216 7.34 -28.35 10.73
C SER A 216 7.76 -29.73 10.28
N ALA A 217 7.27 -30.19 9.12
CA ALA A 217 7.63 -31.44 8.46
C ALA A 217 8.66 -31.28 7.33
N ALA A 218 9.58 -30.32 7.48
CA ALA A 218 10.65 -30.02 6.52
C ALA A 218 10.14 -29.66 5.10
N GLY A 219 9.02 -28.97 5.01
CA GLY A 219 8.43 -28.52 3.75
C GLY A 219 7.67 -29.62 3.01
N LEU A 220 7.06 -30.55 3.73
CA LEU A 220 6.17 -31.57 3.15
C LEU A 220 4.98 -30.89 2.47
N ALA A 221 4.70 -31.26 1.22
CA ALA A 221 3.53 -30.79 0.49
C ALA A 221 2.38 -31.81 0.61
N ASN A 222 1.30 -31.40 1.27
CA ASN A 222 0.10 -32.19 1.47
C ASN A 222 -1.02 -31.66 0.57
N PHE A 223 -1.49 -32.49 -0.36
CA PHE A 223 -2.66 -32.21 -1.19
C PHE A 223 -3.89 -32.87 -0.57
N ASN A 224 -5.00 -32.14 -0.46
CA ASN A 224 -6.24 -32.65 0.11
C ASN A 224 -6.94 -33.70 -0.78
N ASN A 225 -6.58 -33.75 -2.06
CA ASN A 225 -7.14 -34.68 -3.05
C ASN A 225 -6.05 -35.14 -4.02
N ASP A 226 -6.42 -35.86 -5.05
CA ASP A 226 -5.52 -36.42 -6.07
C ASP A 226 -4.65 -35.35 -6.73
N VAL A 227 -3.40 -35.74 -7.03
CA VAL A 227 -2.48 -34.96 -7.84
C VAL A 227 -2.51 -35.50 -9.27
N VAL A 228 -3.01 -34.71 -10.20
CA VAL A 228 -3.00 -35.05 -11.63
C VAL A 228 -1.74 -34.46 -12.27
N ALA A 229 -0.79 -35.31 -12.60
CA ALA A 229 0.45 -34.93 -13.26
C ALA A 229 0.59 -35.64 -14.61
N PHE A 230 0.94 -34.91 -15.66
CA PHE A 230 1.20 -35.42 -16.99
C PHE A 230 2.70 -35.39 -17.26
N PHE A 231 3.28 -36.55 -17.60
CA PHE A 231 4.68 -36.66 -17.99
C PHE A 231 4.78 -36.70 -19.50
N SER A 232 5.61 -35.87 -20.10
CA SER A 232 5.87 -35.86 -21.54
C SER A 232 6.45 -37.23 -21.97
N SER A 233 5.80 -37.88 -22.93
CA SER A 233 6.20 -39.21 -23.47
C SER A 233 6.06 -39.32 -24.96
N ASP A 234 5.91 -38.20 -25.68
CA ASP A 234 5.84 -38.15 -27.13
C ASP A 234 7.15 -38.64 -27.76
N GLU A 235 7.07 -39.48 -28.81
CA GLU A 235 8.23 -40.03 -29.52
C GLU A 235 9.12 -38.92 -30.10
N ARG A 236 8.53 -37.82 -30.53
CA ARG A 236 9.24 -36.66 -31.11
C ARG A 236 10.17 -35.92 -30.12
N LEU A 237 10.00 -36.19 -28.84
CA LEU A 237 10.84 -35.63 -27.77
C LEU A 237 11.93 -36.59 -27.31
N LYS A 238 12.13 -37.72 -27.99
CA LYS A 238 13.04 -38.78 -27.56
C LYS A 238 14.00 -39.16 -28.67
N ASP A 239 15.25 -39.21 -28.36
CA ASP A 239 16.32 -39.71 -29.22
C ASP A 239 16.81 -41.09 -28.73
N ASN A 240 17.44 -41.87 -29.64
CA ASN A 240 18.08 -43.14 -29.33
C ASN A 240 17.15 -44.13 -28.60
N ILE A 241 15.93 -44.27 -29.04
CA ILE A 241 14.96 -45.17 -28.44
C ILE A 241 15.43 -46.63 -28.68
N ILE A 242 15.79 -47.28 -27.59
CA ILE A 242 16.21 -48.67 -27.57
C ILE A 242 15.40 -49.49 -26.55
N LYS A 243 15.23 -50.75 -26.84
CA LYS A 243 14.58 -51.67 -25.89
C LYS A 243 15.44 -51.90 -24.68
N ILE A 244 14.82 -52.01 -23.48
CA ILE A 244 15.52 -52.34 -22.25
C ILE A 244 16.13 -53.75 -22.38
N GLY A 245 17.46 -53.83 -22.21
CA GLY A 245 18.20 -55.09 -22.23
C GLY A 245 18.17 -55.78 -20.85
N ASP A 246 18.13 -57.11 -20.89
CA ASP A 246 18.18 -58.01 -19.72
C ASP A 246 17.20 -57.65 -18.61
N PRO A 247 15.93 -57.39 -18.93
CA PRO A 247 14.99 -56.80 -17.98
C PRO A 247 14.68 -57.68 -16.79
N LEU A 248 14.54 -59.02 -16.99
CA LEU A 248 14.30 -59.96 -15.91
C LEU A 248 15.51 -60.07 -14.97
N MET A 249 16.72 -60.05 -15.51
CA MET A 249 17.93 -60.05 -14.69
C MET A 249 17.98 -58.81 -13.80
N LYS A 250 17.84 -57.64 -14.39
CA LYS A 250 17.80 -56.36 -13.65
C LYS A 250 16.71 -56.35 -12.57
N LEU A 251 15.50 -56.82 -12.90
CA LEU A 251 14.43 -56.87 -11.93
C LEU A 251 14.70 -57.83 -10.78
N SER A 252 15.39 -58.96 -11.05
CA SER A 252 15.73 -59.96 -10.02
C SER A 252 16.76 -59.45 -8.99
N GLU A 253 17.50 -58.39 -9.33
CA GLU A 253 18.47 -57.75 -8.43
C GLU A 253 17.81 -56.72 -7.49
N LEU A 254 16.54 -56.35 -7.75
CA LEU A 254 15.78 -55.43 -6.92
C LEU A 254 14.93 -56.19 -5.89
N ARG A 255 14.88 -55.71 -4.66
CA ARG A 255 13.99 -56.25 -3.64
C ARG A 255 12.84 -55.32 -3.37
N GLY A 256 11.62 -55.83 -3.38
CA GLY A 256 10.49 -55.22 -2.70
C GLY A 256 10.61 -55.50 -1.19
N VAL A 257 10.47 -54.53 -0.36
CA VAL A 257 10.59 -54.61 1.08
C VAL A 257 9.41 -53.98 1.82
N GLU A 258 9.09 -54.53 2.97
CA GLU A 258 8.27 -53.90 4.00
C GLU A 258 9.21 -53.25 5.01
N PHE A 259 8.86 -52.08 5.52
CA PHE A 259 9.71 -51.36 6.48
C PHE A 259 8.91 -50.39 7.32
N ASP A 260 9.45 -50.00 8.46
CA ASP A 260 8.92 -48.90 9.27
C ASP A 260 9.86 -47.69 9.11
N TRP A 261 9.28 -46.52 8.93
CA TRP A 261 10.04 -45.26 8.93
C TRP A 261 10.65 -45.04 10.31
N ASN A 262 11.94 -44.70 10.35
CA ASN A 262 12.63 -44.37 11.59
C ASN A 262 12.54 -42.87 11.90
N ASP A 263 12.99 -42.42 13.06
CA ASP A 263 12.95 -41.08 13.58
C ASP A 263 13.67 -40.05 12.70
N ASN A 264 14.58 -40.46 11.79
CA ASN A 264 15.22 -39.55 10.84
C ASN A 264 14.26 -39.03 9.75
N LYS A 265 13.08 -39.63 9.63
CA LYS A 265 12.00 -39.19 8.77
C LYS A 265 10.79 -38.79 9.64
N GLU A 266 10.93 -37.69 10.37
CA GLU A 266 9.97 -37.22 11.39
C GLU A 266 8.50 -37.23 10.95
N ALA A 267 8.22 -36.81 9.69
CA ALA A 267 6.86 -36.76 9.15
C ALA A 267 6.14 -38.12 9.09
N TYR A 268 6.88 -39.24 9.11
CA TYR A 268 6.35 -40.60 8.97
C TYR A 268 6.90 -41.56 10.03
N ALA A 269 7.61 -41.06 11.04
CA ALA A 269 8.29 -41.88 12.06
C ALA A 269 7.35 -42.93 12.68
N GLY A 270 7.74 -44.20 12.60
CA GLY A 270 6.94 -45.31 13.08
C GLY A 270 5.84 -45.82 12.14
N GLU A 271 5.60 -45.16 11.00
CA GLU A 271 4.66 -45.65 10.01
C GLU A 271 5.18 -46.83 9.22
N HIS A 272 4.34 -47.87 9.05
CA HIS A 272 4.65 -49.04 8.22
C HIS A 272 4.41 -48.73 6.74
N SER A 273 5.35 -49.17 5.88
CA SER A 273 5.31 -48.88 4.45
C SER A 273 5.93 -49.97 3.59
N TYR A 274 5.79 -49.86 2.27
CA TYR A 274 6.31 -50.74 1.24
C TYR A 274 7.15 -49.97 0.26
N GLY A 275 8.24 -50.57 -0.24
CA GLY A 275 9.04 -49.87 -1.23
C GLY A 275 10.25 -50.69 -1.67
N VAL A 276 11.22 -49.94 -2.22
CA VAL A 276 12.55 -50.48 -2.61
C VAL A 276 13.64 -49.71 -1.88
N ILE A 277 14.83 -50.27 -1.80
CA ILE A 277 16.01 -49.62 -1.19
C ILE A 277 16.76 -48.84 -2.28
N ALA A 278 16.84 -47.52 -2.13
CA ALA A 278 17.45 -46.65 -3.13
C ALA A 278 18.89 -47.01 -3.50
N GLN A 279 19.71 -47.47 -2.52
CA GLN A 279 21.08 -47.92 -2.74
C GLN A 279 21.17 -49.22 -3.53
N GLU A 280 20.13 -50.05 -3.51
CA GLU A 280 20.06 -51.26 -4.35
C GLU A 280 19.62 -50.91 -5.76
N VAL A 281 18.62 -50.04 -5.89
CA VAL A 281 18.16 -49.52 -7.16
C VAL A 281 19.28 -48.78 -7.91
N GLU A 282 20.10 -48.01 -7.23
CA GLU A 282 21.22 -47.27 -7.82
C GLU A 282 22.26 -48.17 -8.51
N LYS A 283 22.46 -49.40 -8.00
CA LYS A 283 23.40 -50.36 -8.61
C LYS A 283 22.91 -50.92 -9.94
N VAL A 284 21.58 -50.96 -10.13
CA VAL A 284 20.91 -51.58 -11.29
C VAL A 284 20.44 -50.54 -12.29
N LEU A 285 19.88 -49.42 -11.77
CA LEU A 285 19.28 -48.32 -12.51
C LEU A 285 19.69 -46.98 -11.88
N PRO A 286 20.94 -46.54 -11.97
CA PRO A 286 21.39 -45.28 -11.34
C PRO A 286 20.64 -44.04 -11.79
N GLU A 287 20.12 -44.05 -13.02
CA GLU A 287 19.40 -42.91 -13.63
C GLU A 287 18.04 -42.58 -12.99
N ILE A 288 17.46 -43.52 -12.22
CA ILE A 288 16.19 -43.32 -11.52
C ILE A 288 16.35 -42.96 -10.04
N VAL A 289 17.58 -42.88 -9.57
CA VAL A 289 17.91 -42.48 -8.18
C VAL A 289 18.48 -41.09 -8.20
N THR A 290 18.03 -40.25 -7.26
CA THR A 290 18.54 -38.91 -7.06
C THR A 290 18.87 -38.69 -5.58
N GLU A 291 19.92 -37.90 -5.31
CA GLU A 291 20.20 -37.40 -3.98
C GLU A 291 19.43 -36.11 -3.75
N ARG A 292 18.72 -36.03 -2.64
CA ARG A 292 17.96 -34.85 -2.23
C ARG A 292 18.88 -33.85 -1.52
N SER A 293 18.40 -32.62 -1.34
CA SER A 293 19.12 -31.57 -0.62
C SER A 293 19.44 -31.94 0.86
N ASP A 294 18.66 -32.85 1.45
CA ASP A 294 18.87 -33.39 2.81
C ASP A 294 19.91 -34.50 2.86
N GLY A 295 20.56 -34.85 1.74
CA GLY A 295 21.57 -35.90 1.63
C GLY A 295 21.02 -37.34 1.54
N TYR A 296 19.69 -37.52 1.59
CA TYR A 296 19.07 -38.84 1.43
C TYR A 296 18.75 -39.12 -0.04
N LYS A 297 18.86 -40.41 -0.42
CA LYS A 297 18.53 -40.86 -1.77
C LYS A 297 17.05 -41.14 -1.91
N ALA A 298 16.49 -40.74 -3.07
CA ALA A 298 15.11 -40.97 -3.48
C ALA A 298 15.05 -41.71 -4.82
N VAL A 299 14.01 -42.51 -5.00
CA VAL A 299 13.74 -43.27 -6.22
C VAL A 299 12.55 -42.68 -6.96
N LYS A 300 12.69 -42.51 -8.29
CA LYS A 300 11.56 -42.14 -9.18
C LYS A 300 10.82 -43.44 -9.53
N TYR A 301 9.85 -43.81 -8.68
CA TYR A 301 9.12 -45.07 -8.77
C TYR A 301 8.45 -45.29 -10.12
N GLU A 302 7.93 -44.23 -10.75
CA GLU A 302 7.28 -44.29 -12.07
C GLU A 302 8.21 -44.81 -13.18
N LEU A 303 9.51 -44.65 -13.04
CA LEU A 303 10.50 -45.13 -14.03
C LEU A 303 10.85 -46.63 -13.88
N ILE A 304 10.36 -47.30 -12.84
CA ILE A 304 10.40 -48.76 -12.71
C ILE A 304 9.40 -49.44 -13.64
N VAL A 305 8.29 -48.76 -13.98
CA VAL A 305 7.21 -49.33 -14.81
C VAL A 305 7.70 -49.84 -16.18
N PRO A 306 8.51 -49.12 -16.98
CA PRO A 306 9.06 -49.63 -18.24
C PRO A 306 9.90 -50.93 -18.08
N LEU A 307 10.65 -51.03 -16.97
CA LEU A 307 11.41 -52.27 -16.65
C LEU A 307 10.47 -53.43 -16.35
N LEU A 308 9.40 -53.21 -15.58
CA LEU A 308 8.35 -54.20 -15.30
C LEU A 308 7.68 -54.66 -16.59
N ILE A 309 7.33 -53.75 -17.49
CA ILE A 309 6.70 -54.08 -18.78
C ILE A 309 7.59 -55.05 -19.60
N GLU A 310 8.88 -54.77 -19.77
CA GLU A 310 9.78 -55.60 -20.54
C GLU A 310 10.12 -56.90 -19.82
N SER A 311 10.20 -56.88 -18.47
CA SER A 311 10.41 -58.11 -17.67
C SER A 311 9.21 -59.07 -17.80
N ILE A 312 7.99 -58.57 -17.71
CA ILE A 312 6.78 -59.39 -17.91
C ILE A 312 6.75 -60.00 -19.31
N LYS A 313 7.10 -59.20 -20.35
CA LYS A 313 7.15 -59.70 -21.74
C LYS A 313 8.22 -60.80 -21.91
N GLU A 314 9.36 -60.67 -21.28
CA GLU A 314 10.41 -61.68 -21.29
C GLU A 314 9.95 -62.93 -20.54
N LEU A 315 9.37 -62.81 -19.35
CA LEU A 315 8.81 -63.91 -18.61
C LEU A 315 7.75 -64.68 -19.39
N HIS A 316 6.81 -63.92 -20.01
CA HIS A 316 5.75 -64.52 -20.83
C HIS A 316 6.32 -65.39 -21.96
N LYS A 317 7.36 -64.92 -22.66
CA LYS A 317 8.03 -65.72 -23.71
C LYS A 317 8.69 -66.98 -23.14
N LYS A 318 9.26 -66.93 -21.96
CA LYS A 318 9.86 -68.13 -21.29
C LYS A 318 8.77 -69.14 -20.90
N VAL A 319 7.64 -68.65 -20.38
CA VAL A 319 6.48 -69.53 -20.06
C VAL A 319 5.93 -70.20 -21.31
N GLU A 320 5.67 -69.42 -22.39
CA GLU A 320 5.21 -69.98 -23.68
C GLU A 320 6.18 -71.07 -24.24
N HIS A 321 7.49 -70.85 -24.08
CA HIS A 321 8.48 -71.80 -24.49
C HIS A 321 8.43 -73.12 -23.66
N ILE A 322 8.24 -73.00 -22.34
CA ILE A 322 8.08 -74.15 -21.46
C ILE A 322 6.78 -74.90 -21.81
N GLU A 323 5.67 -74.21 -21.97
CA GLU A 323 4.40 -74.83 -22.31
C GLU A 323 4.45 -75.60 -23.65
N LYS A 324 5.13 -75.06 -24.65
CA LYS A 324 5.30 -75.73 -25.97
C LYS A 324 6.19 -76.97 -25.91
N ASN A 325 7.17 -76.99 -25.01
CA ASN A 325 8.19 -78.03 -24.94
C ASN A 325 7.98 -79.06 -23.79
N CYS A 326 7.02 -78.83 -22.90
CA CYS A 326 6.70 -79.70 -21.80
C CYS A 326 5.65 -80.75 -22.24
N GLU A 327 6.10 -81.99 -22.40
CA GLU A 327 5.19 -83.10 -22.77
C GLU A 327 4.14 -83.44 -21.71
N CYS A 328 4.39 -83.07 -20.46
CA CYS A 328 3.43 -83.24 -19.35
C CYS A 328 2.21 -82.30 -19.37
N LEU A 329 2.24 -81.19 -20.11
CA LEU A 329 1.14 -80.29 -20.27
C LEU A 329 0.28 -80.55 -21.53
N LYS A 330 0.62 -81.59 -22.31
CA LYS A 330 -0.11 -82.00 -23.55
C LYS A 330 -1.13 -83.12 -23.33
N LYS A 331 -1.53 -83.41 -22.05
CA LYS A 331 -2.57 -84.39 -21.72
C LYS A 331 -3.87 -83.70 -21.32
#